data_2492c06db8931e4599daafb891821ae0
#
_entry.id   2492c06db8931e4599daafb891821ae0
#
_cell.length_a   1.000
_cell.length_b   1.000
_cell.length_c   1.000
_cell.angle_alpha   90.00
_cell.angle_beta   90.00
_cell.angle_gamma   90.00
#
_symmetry.space_group_name_H-M   'P 1'
#
loop_
_entity.id
_entity.type
_entity.pdbx_description
1 polymer ?
#
loop_
_entity_poly.entity_id
_entity_poly.type
_entity_poly.pdbx_seq_one_letter_code
_entity_poly.pdbx_strand_id
1 'polypeptide(L)'
;AEKTMLQDMYDMAEKYQAQLVVCGFYIDTYYGNRHLSEKIYVDDRVFTNAQSFREEAYRYYDRNMLYTPWNKLYRLDYIKENGLYFPQTLWDDFPFNISYIRNVESVVVSTKAYYHFIRARAESETAAYCANMYEKREEEHGWLLDLYKEWNIDSMPAKEMIARRYIERMIGCVANVTSSKCTLSGREQRKQIRKMLHNPRVDEALGIAKPRSKYMKIMLIPVRWKNTYLTWLESAVITLVKEHNTKLFAKLKAGR
;
A
#
# COMPACT_ATOMS: atom_id res chain seq x y z
N ALA A 1 20.05 2.18 3.38
CA ALA A 1 19.70 1.95 4.78
C ALA A 1 20.73 2.62 5.69
N GLU A 2 20.31 3.01 6.87
CA GLU A 2 21.18 3.55 7.90
C GLU A 2 22.15 2.47 8.42
N LYS A 3 23.35 2.87 8.85
CA LYS A 3 24.43 1.93 9.23
C LYS A 3 24.07 1.05 10.44
N THR A 4 23.25 1.56 11.36
CA THR A 4 22.89 0.84 12.60
C THR A 4 21.63 -0.03 12.44
N MET A 5 20.97 -0.02 11.27
CA MET A 5 19.69 -0.68 11.07
C MET A 5 19.66 -2.14 11.54
N LEU A 6 20.59 -2.95 11.06
CA LEU A 6 20.58 -4.38 11.35
C LEU A 6 20.89 -4.65 12.83
N GLN A 7 21.86 -3.94 13.41
CA GLN A 7 22.22 -4.10 14.82
C GLN A 7 21.05 -3.69 15.73
N ASP A 8 20.48 -2.49 15.50
CA ASP A 8 19.37 -1.98 16.32
C ASP A 8 18.15 -2.91 16.26
N MET A 9 17.83 -3.45 15.06
CA MET A 9 16.70 -4.37 14.88
C MET A 9 16.99 -5.73 15.51
N TYR A 10 18.22 -6.22 15.42
CA TYR A 10 18.64 -7.47 16.06
C TYR A 10 18.57 -7.36 17.60
N ASP A 11 19.07 -6.27 18.17
CA ASP A 11 19.02 -6.01 19.62
C ASP A 11 17.56 -5.96 20.12
N MET A 12 16.65 -5.37 19.35
CA MET A 12 15.22 -5.39 19.66
C MET A 12 14.65 -6.81 19.57
N ALA A 13 15.01 -7.59 18.55
CA ALA A 13 14.54 -8.96 18.38
C ALA A 13 14.97 -9.85 19.55
N GLU A 14 16.25 -9.76 19.95
CA GLU A 14 16.80 -10.52 21.09
C GLU A 14 16.18 -10.10 22.42
N LYS A 15 16.11 -8.79 22.66
CA LYS A 15 15.56 -8.24 23.91
C LYS A 15 14.12 -8.70 24.17
N TYR A 16 13.31 -8.76 23.16
CA TYR A 16 11.88 -9.08 23.27
C TYR A 16 11.52 -10.47 22.74
N GLN A 17 12.51 -11.28 22.34
CA GLN A 17 12.32 -12.59 21.71
C GLN A 17 11.31 -12.52 20.55
N ALA A 18 11.42 -11.44 19.75
CA ALA A 18 10.46 -11.16 18.69
C ALA A 18 10.66 -12.06 17.48
N GLN A 19 9.56 -12.54 16.91
CA GLN A 19 9.56 -13.23 15.62
C GLN A 19 9.66 -12.22 14.46
N LEU A 20 9.16 -10.99 14.68
CA LEU A 20 9.16 -9.92 13.68
C LEU A 20 9.52 -8.59 14.33
N VAL A 21 10.49 -7.87 13.75
CA VAL A 21 10.72 -6.46 14.06
C VAL A 21 10.35 -5.62 12.85
N VAL A 22 9.54 -4.59 13.06
CA VAL A 22 9.10 -3.64 12.02
C VAL A 22 9.61 -2.26 12.38
N CYS A 23 10.35 -1.62 11.51
CA CYS A 23 10.82 -0.24 11.71
C CYS A 23 10.16 0.75 10.75
N GLY A 24 10.25 2.03 11.06
CA GLY A 24 9.92 3.10 10.15
C GLY A 24 10.89 3.17 8.95
N PHE A 25 10.55 4.02 7.99
CA PHE A 25 11.36 4.26 6.81
C PHE A 25 11.19 5.68 6.29
N TYR A 26 12.10 6.10 5.41
CA TYR A 26 12.00 7.37 4.71
C TYR A 26 11.52 7.16 3.28
N ILE A 27 10.69 8.08 2.80
CA ILE A 27 10.37 8.21 1.39
C ILE A 27 11.14 9.41 0.86
N ASP A 28 12.18 9.15 0.09
CA ASP A 28 13.00 10.18 -0.50
C ASP A 28 12.54 10.48 -1.92
N THR A 29 12.22 11.75 -2.18
CA THR A 29 11.78 12.21 -3.49
C THR A 29 12.69 13.33 -3.96
N TYR A 30 13.21 13.21 -5.18
CA TYR A 30 14.10 14.19 -5.79
C TYR A 30 13.37 14.95 -6.90
N TYR A 31 13.42 16.29 -6.83
CA TYR A 31 12.88 17.21 -7.82
C TYR A 31 14.00 18.13 -8.32
N GLY A 32 14.71 17.72 -9.37
CA GLY A 32 15.95 18.39 -9.76
C GLY A 32 16.92 18.40 -8.58
N ASN A 33 17.38 19.57 -8.16
CA ASN A 33 18.33 19.73 -7.03
C ASN A 33 17.66 19.74 -5.64
N ARG A 34 16.35 19.54 -5.54
CA ARG A 34 15.65 19.50 -4.26
C ARG A 34 15.41 18.07 -3.81
N HIS A 35 15.76 17.77 -2.57
CA HIS A 35 15.48 16.53 -1.89
C HIS A 35 14.41 16.75 -0.83
N LEU A 36 13.36 15.95 -0.86
CA LEU A 36 12.32 15.87 0.15
C LEU A 36 12.34 14.48 0.76
N SER A 37 12.51 14.40 2.07
CA SER A 37 12.49 13.15 2.83
C SER A 37 11.30 13.16 3.78
N GLU A 38 10.38 12.22 3.62
CA GLU A 38 9.21 12.04 4.48
C GLU A 38 9.43 10.79 5.35
N LYS A 39 9.42 10.95 6.68
CA LYS A 39 9.52 9.83 7.62
C LYS A 39 8.16 9.18 7.82
N ILE A 40 8.09 7.87 7.57
CA ILE A 40 6.91 7.03 7.79
C ILE A 40 7.15 6.14 9.01
N TYR A 41 6.28 6.22 9.99
CA TYR A 41 6.36 5.46 11.24
C TYR A 41 5.01 5.38 11.95
N VAL A 42 4.93 4.52 12.95
CA VAL A 42 3.85 4.43 13.94
C VAL A 42 4.52 4.34 15.32
N ASP A 43 3.79 4.54 16.40
CA ASP A 43 4.32 4.51 17.77
C ASP A 43 5.04 3.20 18.09
N ASP A 44 6.05 3.27 18.96
CA ASP A 44 6.74 2.08 19.49
C ASP A 44 5.76 1.14 20.19
N ARG A 45 5.84 -0.15 19.84
CA ARG A 45 4.99 -1.19 20.43
C ARG A 45 5.72 -2.52 20.53
N VAL A 46 5.44 -3.23 21.59
CA VAL A 46 5.86 -4.62 21.80
C VAL A 46 4.61 -5.47 21.98
N PHE A 47 4.40 -6.40 21.07
CA PHE A 47 3.31 -7.37 21.10
C PHE A 47 3.89 -8.72 21.53
N THR A 48 3.38 -9.28 22.61
CA THR A 48 3.82 -10.58 23.16
C THR A 48 2.82 -11.70 22.91
N ASN A 49 1.76 -11.42 22.17
CA ASN A 49 0.77 -12.39 21.72
C ASN A 49 0.14 -11.96 20.39
N ALA A 50 -0.32 -12.94 19.63
CA ALA A 50 -0.89 -12.74 18.31
C ALA A 50 -2.13 -11.81 18.31
N GLN A 51 -3.03 -11.97 19.30
CA GLN A 51 -4.29 -11.24 19.32
C GLN A 51 -4.09 -9.73 19.42
N SER A 52 -3.22 -9.28 20.32
CA SER A 52 -2.92 -7.86 20.50
C SER A 52 -2.30 -7.22 19.25
N PHE A 53 -1.45 -7.97 18.52
CA PHE A 53 -0.91 -7.50 17.24
C PHE A 53 -2.00 -7.42 16.15
N ARG A 54 -2.82 -8.46 16.02
CA ARG A 54 -3.90 -8.53 15.01
C ARG A 54 -4.89 -7.38 15.14
N GLU A 55 -5.26 -7.02 16.37
CA GLU A 55 -6.18 -5.91 16.66
C GLU A 55 -5.63 -4.54 16.22
N GLU A 56 -4.32 -4.33 16.28
CA GLU A 56 -3.67 -3.07 15.89
C GLU A 56 -3.04 -3.11 14.48
N ALA A 57 -2.99 -4.25 13.80
CA ALA A 57 -2.31 -4.41 12.50
C ALA A 57 -2.81 -3.42 11.43
N TYR A 58 -4.07 -2.99 11.50
CA TYR A 58 -4.62 -1.99 10.58
C TYR A 58 -3.84 -0.66 10.60
N ARG A 59 -3.25 -0.25 11.73
CA ARG A 59 -2.43 0.97 11.86
C ARG A 59 -1.17 0.89 11.02
N TYR A 60 -0.55 -0.29 10.97
CA TYR A 60 0.68 -0.56 10.23
C TYR A 60 0.42 -0.75 8.75
N TYR A 61 -0.69 -1.41 8.39
CA TYR A 61 -1.16 -1.46 7.00
C TYR A 61 -1.46 -0.07 6.46
N ASP A 62 -2.06 0.79 7.26
CA ASP A 62 -2.41 2.15 6.90
C ASP A 62 -1.20 3.02 6.51
N ARG A 63 -0.05 2.74 7.13
CA ARG A 63 1.23 3.39 6.87
C ARG A 63 2.13 2.61 5.90
N ASN A 64 1.61 1.58 5.23
CA ASN A 64 2.37 0.66 4.35
C ASN A 64 3.53 -0.07 5.04
N MET A 65 3.58 -0.12 6.37
CA MET A 65 4.67 -0.73 7.11
C MET A 65 4.67 -2.26 7.05
N LEU A 66 3.53 -2.91 6.75
CA LEU A 66 3.41 -4.36 6.60
C LEU A 66 3.39 -4.83 5.13
N TYR A 67 3.67 -3.95 4.18
CA TYR A 67 3.57 -4.26 2.76
C TYR A 67 4.86 -4.80 2.17
N THR A 68 5.98 -4.20 2.54
CA THR A 68 7.30 -4.43 1.95
C THR A 68 8.25 -5.10 2.93
N PRO A 69 9.23 -5.92 2.49
CA PRO A 69 10.12 -6.64 3.40
C PRO A 69 11.26 -5.80 3.96
N TRP A 70 11.71 -4.77 3.26
CA TRP A 70 12.95 -4.05 3.51
C TRP A 70 12.98 -3.19 4.79
N ASN A 71 11.86 -2.97 5.47
CA ASN A 71 11.75 -2.32 6.78
C ASN A 71 11.51 -3.31 7.92
N LYS A 72 11.88 -4.58 7.73
CA LYS A 72 11.62 -5.67 8.68
C LYS A 72 12.84 -6.54 8.92
N LEU A 73 12.90 -7.10 10.11
CA LEU A 73 13.76 -8.23 10.44
C LEU A 73 12.88 -9.42 10.79
N TYR A 74 13.13 -10.55 10.14
CA TYR A 74 12.35 -11.78 10.25
C TYR A 74 13.16 -12.86 10.95
N ARG A 75 12.53 -13.63 11.83
CA ARG A 75 13.15 -14.82 12.41
C ARG A 75 13.27 -15.92 11.36
N LEU A 76 14.48 -16.33 11.05
CA LEU A 76 14.75 -17.28 9.97
C LEU A 76 14.17 -18.67 10.26
N ASP A 77 14.25 -19.14 11.53
CA ASP A 77 13.71 -20.44 11.90
C ASP A 77 12.19 -20.48 11.70
N TYR A 78 11.49 -19.40 12.06
CA TYR A 78 10.05 -19.27 11.80
C TYR A 78 9.73 -19.39 10.30
N ILE A 79 10.53 -18.77 9.41
CA ILE A 79 10.37 -18.90 7.96
C ILE A 79 10.50 -20.37 7.53
N LYS A 80 11.55 -21.06 8.02
CA LYS A 80 11.83 -22.46 7.65
C LYS A 80 10.78 -23.43 8.18
N GLU A 81 10.40 -23.30 9.44
CA GLU A 81 9.41 -24.13 10.11
C GLU A 81 8.02 -24.04 9.47
N ASN A 82 7.65 -22.86 8.97
CA ASN A 82 6.37 -22.63 8.31
C ASN A 82 6.44 -22.73 6.77
N GLY A 83 7.58 -23.11 6.20
CA GLY A 83 7.76 -23.27 4.76
C GLY A 83 7.45 -22.01 3.95
N LEU A 84 7.78 -20.81 4.51
CA LEU A 84 7.45 -19.54 3.88
C LEU A 84 8.47 -19.18 2.79
N TYR A 85 7.98 -18.71 1.66
CA TYR A 85 8.80 -18.29 0.53
C TYR A 85 8.15 -17.13 -0.23
N PHE A 86 8.95 -16.40 -1.00
CA PHE A 86 8.43 -15.39 -1.92
C PHE A 86 7.81 -16.10 -3.13
N PRO A 87 6.51 -15.89 -3.40
CA PRO A 87 5.88 -16.52 -4.56
C PRO A 87 6.39 -15.89 -5.86
N GLN A 88 6.46 -16.69 -6.93
CA GLN A 88 6.85 -16.20 -8.26
C GLN A 88 5.69 -15.42 -8.91
N THR A 89 5.45 -14.21 -8.45
CA THR A 89 4.41 -13.31 -8.96
C THR A 89 4.88 -11.86 -8.96
N LEU A 90 4.24 -11.03 -9.76
CA LEU A 90 4.44 -9.58 -9.67
C LEU A 90 4.00 -9.08 -8.29
N TRP A 91 4.84 -8.25 -7.65
CA TRP A 91 4.64 -7.72 -6.28
C TRP A 91 4.55 -8.81 -5.21
N ASP A 92 5.49 -9.73 -5.25
CA ASP A 92 5.65 -10.88 -4.35
C ASP A 92 5.85 -10.51 -2.86
N ASP A 93 6.25 -9.27 -2.58
CA ASP A 93 6.43 -8.73 -1.23
C ASP A 93 5.19 -8.90 -0.35
N PHE A 94 4.03 -8.55 -0.88
CA PHE A 94 2.80 -8.51 -0.10
C PHE A 94 2.27 -9.88 0.28
N PRO A 95 2.15 -10.87 -0.63
CA PRO A 95 1.73 -12.21 -0.25
C PRO A 95 2.73 -12.90 0.69
N PHE A 96 4.04 -12.66 0.54
CA PHE A 96 5.02 -13.15 1.51
C PHE A 96 4.75 -12.56 2.90
N ASN A 97 4.59 -11.24 3.00
CA ASN A 97 4.32 -10.59 4.29
C ASN A 97 3.00 -11.06 4.92
N ILE A 98 1.93 -11.22 4.14
CA ILE A 98 0.66 -11.79 4.63
C ILE A 98 0.86 -13.18 5.20
N SER A 99 1.58 -14.06 4.49
CA SER A 99 1.86 -15.42 4.94
C SER A 99 2.67 -15.42 6.24
N TYR A 100 3.67 -14.54 6.34
CA TYR A 100 4.51 -14.42 7.53
C TYR A 100 3.72 -13.97 8.76
N ILE A 101 2.95 -12.87 8.63
CA ILE A 101 2.26 -12.28 9.79
C ILE A 101 1.00 -13.02 10.21
N ARG A 102 0.54 -13.98 9.44
CA ARG A 102 -0.70 -14.75 9.67
C ARG A 102 -0.75 -15.34 11.07
N ASN A 103 0.34 -15.98 11.49
CA ASN A 103 0.45 -16.70 12.75
C ASN A 103 1.59 -16.19 13.66
N VAL A 104 2.14 -15.02 13.37
CA VAL A 104 3.17 -14.43 14.23
C VAL A 104 2.59 -14.07 15.61
N GLU A 105 3.34 -14.41 16.65
CA GLU A 105 2.93 -14.23 18.04
C GLU A 105 3.62 -13.06 18.73
N SER A 106 4.89 -12.79 18.35
CA SER A 106 5.68 -11.72 18.96
C SER A 106 6.21 -10.75 17.92
N VAL A 107 5.81 -9.47 18.06
CA VAL A 107 6.16 -8.41 17.11
C VAL A 107 6.63 -7.18 17.86
N VAL A 108 7.75 -6.61 17.43
CA VAL A 108 8.22 -5.30 17.86
C VAL A 108 8.05 -4.30 16.74
N VAL A 109 7.44 -3.17 17.02
CA VAL A 109 7.34 -2.04 16.09
C VAL A 109 8.14 -0.87 16.67
N SER A 110 8.98 -0.25 15.85
CA SER A 110 9.81 0.89 16.27
C SER A 110 9.53 2.13 15.43
N THR A 111 9.50 3.29 16.12
CA THR A 111 9.45 4.63 15.50
C THR A 111 10.74 5.00 14.77
N LYS A 112 11.85 4.28 15.03
CA LYS A 112 13.12 4.51 14.33
C LYS A 112 12.96 4.17 12.85
N ALA A 113 13.43 5.04 11.98
CA ALA A 113 13.41 4.85 10.54
C ALA A 113 14.83 4.66 10.03
N TYR A 114 15.05 3.59 9.26
CA TYR A 114 16.40 3.19 8.82
C TYR A 114 16.53 3.04 7.32
N TYR A 115 15.45 2.66 6.65
CA TYR A 115 15.49 2.40 5.21
C TYR A 115 15.03 3.63 4.43
N HIS A 116 15.75 3.94 3.34
CA HIS A 116 15.44 5.05 2.43
C HIS A 116 14.86 4.52 1.13
N PHE A 117 13.55 4.63 0.98
CA PHE A 117 12.86 4.30 -0.26
C PHE A 117 12.93 5.49 -1.22
N ILE A 118 13.73 5.36 -2.28
CA ILE A 118 13.88 6.41 -3.29
C ILE A 118 12.74 6.29 -4.30
N ARG A 119 11.85 7.29 -4.26
CA ARG A 119 10.70 7.37 -5.17
C ARG A 119 11.11 7.93 -6.53
N ALA A 120 10.43 7.48 -7.59
CA ALA A 120 10.57 8.01 -8.95
C ALA A 120 11.93 7.82 -9.59
N ARG A 121 12.58 6.67 -9.39
CA ARG A 121 13.66 6.24 -10.30
C ARG A 121 13.07 6.02 -11.69
N ALA A 122 13.72 6.49 -12.73
CA ALA A 122 13.30 6.32 -14.13
C ALA A 122 13.12 4.83 -14.52
N GLU A 123 13.88 3.96 -13.87
CA GLU A 123 13.94 2.50 -14.07
C GLU A 123 12.98 1.71 -13.15
N SER A 124 12.10 2.40 -12.41
CA SER A 124 11.18 1.70 -11.49
C SER A 124 10.14 0.90 -12.26
N GLU A 125 10.04 -0.39 -11.99
CA GLU A 125 8.99 -1.29 -12.53
C GLU A 125 7.58 -0.73 -12.30
N THR A 126 7.37 -0.03 -11.18
CA THR A 126 6.09 0.61 -10.86
C THR A 126 5.77 1.85 -11.71
N ALA A 127 6.71 2.32 -12.54
CA ALA A 127 6.50 3.43 -13.47
C ALA A 127 6.04 2.97 -14.87
N ALA A 128 6.09 1.67 -15.16
CA ALA A 128 5.60 1.09 -16.40
C ALA A 128 4.07 0.89 -16.37
N TYR A 129 3.44 0.84 -17.55
CA TYR A 129 2.05 0.37 -17.69
C TYR A 129 1.99 -1.12 -17.34
N CYS A 130 1.06 -1.50 -16.48
CA CYS A 130 0.82 -2.88 -16.09
C CYS A 130 -0.58 -3.31 -16.55
N ALA A 131 -0.65 -4.20 -17.54
CA ALA A 131 -1.92 -4.60 -18.17
C ALA A 131 -2.89 -5.29 -17.21
N ASN A 132 -2.40 -6.10 -16.29
CA ASN A 132 -3.17 -6.86 -15.31
C ASN A 132 -3.17 -6.24 -13.90
N MET A 133 -2.89 -4.93 -13.80
CA MET A 133 -2.82 -4.26 -12.50
C MET A 133 -4.12 -4.38 -11.69
N TYR A 134 -5.27 -4.26 -12.35
CA TYR A 134 -6.56 -4.34 -11.65
C TYR A 134 -6.80 -5.72 -11.05
N GLU A 135 -6.55 -6.77 -11.81
CA GLU A 135 -6.67 -8.15 -11.36
C GLU A 135 -5.76 -8.43 -10.16
N LYS A 136 -4.53 -7.97 -10.22
CA LYS A 136 -3.57 -8.09 -9.10
C LYS A 136 -4.02 -7.32 -7.85
N ARG A 137 -4.62 -6.15 -8.00
CA ARG A 137 -5.15 -5.38 -6.86
C ARG A 137 -6.40 -6.03 -6.26
N GLU A 138 -7.22 -6.72 -7.07
CA GLU A 138 -8.33 -7.53 -6.58
C GLU A 138 -7.84 -8.74 -5.77
N GLU A 139 -6.77 -9.42 -6.22
CA GLU A 139 -6.12 -10.50 -5.47
C GLU A 139 -5.59 -9.99 -4.11
N GLU A 140 -4.81 -8.90 -4.11
CA GLU A 140 -4.28 -8.29 -2.89
C GLU A 140 -5.38 -7.92 -1.89
N HIS A 141 -6.49 -7.39 -2.38
CA HIS A 141 -7.64 -7.07 -1.55
C HIS A 141 -8.28 -8.34 -0.97
N GLY A 142 -8.41 -9.39 -1.78
CA GLY A 142 -8.90 -10.69 -1.34
C GLY A 142 -8.06 -11.26 -0.21
N TRP A 143 -6.73 -11.30 -0.37
CA TRP A 143 -5.81 -11.80 0.67
C TRP A 143 -5.93 -11.02 1.98
N LEU A 144 -6.12 -9.70 1.91
CA LEU A 144 -6.29 -8.88 3.11
C LEU A 144 -7.63 -9.16 3.81
N LEU A 145 -8.72 -9.33 3.05
CA LEU A 145 -10.02 -9.71 3.59
C LEU A 145 -9.97 -11.07 4.26
N ASP A 146 -9.34 -12.06 3.60
CA ASP A 146 -9.20 -13.43 4.12
C ASP A 146 -8.38 -13.44 5.41
N LEU A 147 -7.29 -12.67 5.47
CA LEU A 147 -6.45 -12.54 6.66
C LEU A 147 -7.26 -11.99 7.86
N TYR A 148 -8.01 -10.91 7.67
CA TYR A 148 -8.79 -10.31 8.75
C TYR A 148 -9.98 -11.18 9.17
N LYS A 149 -10.60 -11.90 8.22
CA LYS A 149 -11.63 -12.90 8.49
C LYS A 149 -11.08 -14.06 9.32
N GLU A 150 -9.91 -14.60 8.96
CA GLU A 150 -9.24 -15.67 9.70
C GLU A 150 -8.83 -15.23 11.11
N TRP A 151 -8.37 -14.00 11.25
CA TRP A 151 -8.06 -13.41 12.54
C TRP A 151 -9.30 -13.11 13.42
N ASN A 152 -10.50 -13.21 12.84
CA ASN A 152 -11.76 -12.81 13.47
C ASN A 152 -11.76 -11.36 13.96
N ILE A 153 -11.13 -10.45 13.18
CA ILE A 153 -11.06 -9.02 13.46
C ILE A 153 -12.09 -8.28 12.62
N ASP A 154 -13.13 -7.77 13.25
CA ASP A 154 -14.28 -7.10 12.63
C ASP A 154 -14.46 -5.64 13.10
N SER A 155 -13.38 -5.01 13.55
CA SER A 155 -13.43 -3.64 14.09
C SER A 155 -13.63 -2.60 12.97
N MET A 156 -14.39 -1.53 13.29
CA MET A 156 -14.63 -0.43 12.34
C MET A 156 -13.33 0.23 11.82
N PRO A 157 -12.27 0.44 12.63
CA PRO A 157 -10.99 0.96 12.13
C PRO A 157 -10.33 0.03 11.10
N ALA A 158 -10.39 -1.28 11.30
CA ALA A 158 -9.86 -2.25 10.34
C ALA A 158 -10.67 -2.25 9.03
N LYS A 159 -11.99 -2.29 9.12
CA LYS A 159 -12.90 -2.18 7.96
C LYS A 159 -12.66 -0.90 7.16
N GLU A 160 -12.53 0.24 7.84
CA GLU A 160 -12.26 1.53 7.19
C GLU A 160 -10.91 1.51 6.46
N MET A 161 -9.86 1.01 7.12
CA MET A 161 -8.54 0.89 6.51
C MET A 161 -8.59 0.01 5.25
N ILE A 162 -9.22 -1.16 5.30
CA ILE A 162 -9.34 -2.08 4.17
C ILE A 162 -10.11 -1.42 3.02
N ALA A 163 -11.28 -0.83 3.32
CA ALA A 163 -12.14 -0.18 2.32
C ALA A 163 -11.44 1.01 1.65
N ARG A 164 -10.82 1.89 2.43
CA ARG A 164 -10.10 3.06 1.92
C ARG A 164 -8.91 2.64 1.06
N ARG A 165 -8.17 1.64 1.48
CA ARG A 165 -7.05 1.09 0.74
C ARG A 165 -7.50 0.50 -0.60
N TYR A 166 -8.61 -0.22 -0.62
CA TYR A 166 -9.19 -0.74 -1.86
C TYR A 166 -9.52 0.38 -2.84
N ILE A 167 -10.22 1.42 -2.38
CA ILE A 167 -10.58 2.59 -3.22
C ILE A 167 -9.32 3.31 -3.73
N GLU A 168 -8.31 3.53 -2.89
CA GLU A 168 -7.05 4.16 -3.31
C GLU A 168 -6.32 3.33 -4.39
N ARG A 169 -6.34 2.00 -4.25
CA ARG A 169 -5.76 1.07 -5.25
C ARG A 169 -6.56 1.06 -6.55
N MET A 170 -7.88 1.04 -6.47
CA MET A 170 -8.75 1.12 -7.64
C MET A 170 -8.52 2.41 -8.44
N ILE A 171 -8.43 3.57 -7.77
CA ILE A 171 -8.06 4.84 -8.42
C ILE A 171 -6.65 4.76 -9.04
N GLY A 172 -5.71 4.07 -8.39
CA GLY A 172 -4.40 3.77 -8.97
C GLY A 172 -4.49 2.96 -10.27
N CYS A 173 -5.41 1.99 -10.35
CA CYS A 173 -5.66 1.22 -11.57
C CYS A 173 -6.28 2.09 -12.69
N VAL A 174 -7.20 3.00 -12.34
CA VAL A 174 -7.73 3.97 -13.30
C VAL A 174 -6.61 4.86 -13.85
N ALA A 175 -5.72 5.37 -12.98
CA ALA A 175 -4.57 6.17 -13.41
C ALA A 175 -3.57 5.37 -14.28
N ASN A 176 -3.38 4.09 -14.02
CA ASN A 176 -2.56 3.21 -14.87
C ASN A 176 -3.15 3.08 -16.29
N VAL A 177 -4.46 2.90 -16.38
CA VAL A 177 -5.17 2.76 -17.67
C VAL A 177 -5.18 4.08 -18.46
N THR A 178 -5.16 5.24 -17.79
CA THR A 178 -5.14 6.57 -18.44
C THR A 178 -3.74 7.16 -18.60
N SER A 179 -2.67 6.39 -18.26
CA SER A 179 -1.29 6.88 -18.41
C SER A 179 -0.88 7.00 -19.89
N SER A 180 0.07 7.88 -20.18
CA SER A 180 0.65 8.04 -21.53
C SER A 180 1.34 6.77 -22.04
N LYS A 181 1.71 5.87 -21.12
CA LYS A 181 2.33 4.57 -21.42
C LYS A 181 1.33 3.46 -21.71
N CYS A 182 0.02 3.70 -21.51
CA CYS A 182 -1.02 2.71 -21.77
C CYS A 182 -1.21 2.51 -23.27
N THR A 183 -1.16 1.25 -23.70
CA THR A 183 -1.30 0.86 -25.12
C THR A 183 -2.75 0.68 -25.58
N LEU A 184 -3.72 0.75 -24.66
CA LEU A 184 -5.13 0.59 -24.96
C LEU A 184 -5.72 1.82 -25.66
N SER A 185 -6.61 1.61 -26.60
CA SER A 185 -7.42 2.69 -27.18
C SER A 185 -8.33 3.33 -26.14
N GLY A 186 -8.74 4.58 -26.34
CA GLY A 186 -9.64 5.27 -25.40
C GLY A 186 -10.99 4.54 -25.18
N ARG A 187 -11.44 3.74 -26.15
CA ARG A 187 -12.63 2.89 -26.00
C ARG A 187 -12.36 1.73 -25.04
N GLU A 188 -11.23 1.07 -25.18
CA GLU A 188 -10.80 -0.04 -24.31
C GLU A 188 -10.50 0.46 -22.89
N GLN A 189 -9.84 1.61 -22.75
CA GLN A 189 -9.63 2.25 -21.46
C GLN A 189 -10.95 2.45 -20.72
N ARG A 190 -11.97 3.04 -21.37
CA ARG A 190 -13.29 3.24 -20.76
C ARG A 190 -13.99 1.91 -20.44
N LYS A 191 -13.80 0.86 -21.27
CA LYS A 191 -14.34 -0.48 -20.97
C LYS A 191 -13.72 -1.05 -19.67
N GLN A 192 -12.41 -0.91 -19.49
CA GLN A 192 -11.72 -1.32 -18.27
C GLN A 192 -12.21 -0.51 -17.06
N ILE A 193 -12.29 0.81 -17.18
CA ILE A 193 -12.77 1.67 -16.09
C ILE A 193 -14.21 1.32 -15.71
N ARG A 194 -15.08 1.07 -16.69
CA ARG A 194 -16.46 0.64 -16.43
C ARG A 194 -16.50 -0.67 -15.63
N LYS A 195 -15.66 -1.67 -15.99
CA LYS A 195 -15.52 -2.92 -15.22
C LYS A 195 -15.16 -2.63 -13.75
N MET A 196 -14.19 -1.74 -13.51
CA MET A 196 -13.77 -1.35 -12.16
C MET A 196 -14.91 -0.69 -11.38
N LEU A 197 -15.58 0.32 -11.96
CA LEU A 197 -16.62 1.09 -11.28
C LEU A 197 -17.88 0.28 -10.93
N HIS A 198 -18.15 -0.80 -11.67
CA HIS A 198 -19.34 -1.65 -11.46
C HIS A 198 -19.00 -2.92 -10.65
N ASN A 199 -17.80 -3.02 -10.09
CA ASN A 199 -17.48 -4.08 -9.14
C ASN A 199 -18.25 -3.82 -7.83
N PRO A 200 -19.03 -4.79 -7.29
CA PRO A 200 -19.76 -4.63 -6.02
C PRO A 200 -18.88 -4.20 -4.84
N ARG A 201 -17.62 -4.64 -4.81
CA ARG A 201 -16.63 -4.23 -3.79
C ARG A 201 -16.41 -2.72 -3.75
N VAL A 202 -16.57 -2.02 -4.87
CA VAL A 202 -16.46 -0.55 -4.91
C VAL A 202 -17.60 0.10 -4.13
N ASP A 203 -18.83 -0.38 -4.29
CA ASP A 203 -19.99 0.14 -3.56
C ASP A 203 -19.85 -0.09 -2.05
N GLU A 204 -19.47 -1.30 -1.66
CA GLU A 204 -19.19 -1.66 -0.27
C GLU A 204 -18.11 -0.76 0.33
N ALA A 205 -16.99 -0.62 -0.38
CA ALA A 205 -15.88 0.20 0.09
C ALA A 205 -16.23 1.69 0.16
N LEU A 206 -16.99 2.23 -0.80
CA LEU A 206 -17.43 3.63 -0.78
C LEU A 206 -18.38 3.95 0.39
N GLY A 207 -19.11 2.95 0.90
CA GLY A 207 -19.97 3.08 2.08
C GLY A 207 -19.16 3.23 3.39
N ILE A 208 -17.93 2.72 3.44
CA ILE A 208 -17.11 2.64 4.66
C ILE A 208 -15.91 3.59 4.62
N ALA A 209 -15.26 3.70 3.46
CA ALA A 209 -14.00 4.44 3.28
C ALA A 209 -14.15 5.94 3.56
N LYS A 210 -13.21 6.49 4.33
CA LYS A 210 -13.10 7.94 4.62
C LYS A 210 -11.88 8.51 3.89
N PRO A 211 -12.05 9.13 2.70
CA PRO A 211 -10.94 9.68 1.94
C PRO A 211 -10.25 10.80 2.72
N ARG A 212 -8.92 10.69 2.92
CA ARG A 212 -8.13 11.60 3.75
C ARG A 212 -7.62 12.83 3.01
N SER A 213 -7.42 12.74 1.70
CA SER A 213 -6.90 13.86 0.90
C SER A 213 -7.99 14.55 0.08
N LYS A 214 -7.82 15.86 -0.17
CA LYS A 214 -8.69 16.62 -1.10
C LYS A 214 -8.67 15.99 -2.50
N TYR A 215 -7.49 15.57 -2.94
CA TYR A 215 -7.30 14.86 -4.20
C TYR A 215 -8.23 13.64 -4.29
N MET A 216 -8.21 12.76 -3.29
CA MET A 216 -9.04 11.56 -3.29
C MET A 216 -10.54 11.90 -3.24
N LYS A 217 -10.93 12.93 -2.48
CA LYS A 217 -12.34 13.36 -2.44
C LYS A 217 -12.85 13.78 -3.82
N ILE A 218 -12.02 14.50 -4.61
CA ILE A 218 -12.36 14.93 -5.97
C ILE A 218 -12.46 13.72 -6.87
N MET A 219 -11.42 12.85 -6.91
CA MET A 219 -11.39 11.64 -7.74
C MET A 219 -12.59 10.71 -7.51
N LEU A 220 -13.18 10.73 -6.33
CA LEU A 220 -14.31 9.86 -6.00
C LEU A 220 -15.68 10.43 -6.41
N ILE A 221 -15.77 11.67 -6.88
CA ILE A 221 -17.06 12.24 -7.31
C ILE A 221 -17.65 11.45 -8.50
N PRO A 222 -16.95 11.33 -9.65
CA PRO A 222 -17.50 10.57 -10.78
C PRO A 222 -17.56 9.05 -10.50
N VAL A 223 -16.72 8.53 -9.61
CA VAL A 223 -16.76 7.12 -9.18
C VAL A 223 -18.08 6.83 -8.46
N ARG A 224 -18.51 7.68 -7.53
CA ARG A 224 -19.79 7.55 -6.82
C ARG A 224 -20.99 7.60 -7.76
N TRP A 225 -20.90 8.34 -8.83
CA TRP A 225 -21.93 8.40 -9.88
C TRP A 225 -21.81 7.26 -10.91
N LYS A 226 -20.81 6.40 -10.76
CA LYS A 226 -20.48 5.33 -11.74
C LYS A 226 -20.32 5.90 -13.16
N ASN A 227 -19.92 7.16 -13.28
CA ASN A 227 -19.76 7.80 -14.57
C ASN A 227 -18.39 7.51 -15.17
N THR A 228 -18.34 6.51 -16.03
CA THR A 228 -17.13 6.02 -16.69
C THR A 228 -16.41 7.12 -17.48
N TYR A 229 -17.14 7.98 -18.19
CA TYR A 229 -16.54 8.99 -19.03
C TYR A 229 -15.88 10.10 -18.21
N LEU A 230 -16.57 10.59 -17.19
CA LEU A 230 -16.02 11.60 -16.29
C LEU A 230 -14.83 11.06 -15.50
N THR A 231 -14.89 9.83 -15.01
CA THR A 231 -13.76 9.17 -14.32
C THR A 231 -12.54 9.05 -15.24
N TRP A 232 -12.76 8.62 -16.48
CA TRP A 232 -11.71 8.54 -17.50
C TRP A 232 -11.09 9.90 -17.80
N LEU A 233 -11.92 10.92 -18.07
CA LEU A 233 -11.46 12.27 -18.39
C LEU A 233 -10.69 12.91 -17.24
N GLU A 234 -11.24 12.86 -16.03
CA GLU A 234 -10.60 13.38 -14.83
C GLU A 234 -9.24 12.72 -14.57
N SER A 235 -9.17 11.41 -14.67
CA SER A 235 -7.93 10.67 -14.49
C SER A 235 -6.91 10.99 -15.58
N ALA A 236 -7.33 11.10 -16.85
CA ALA A 236 -6.44 11.46 -17.95
C ALA A 236 -5.84 12.88 -17.76
N VAL A 237 -6.65 13.85 -17.36
CA VAL A 237 -6.19 15.22 -17.07
C VAL A 237 -5.19 15.22 -15.91
N ILE A 238 -5.48 14.52 -14.83
CA ILE A 238 -4.59 14.45 -13.66
C ILE A 238 -3.28 13.74 -14.00
N THR A 239 -3.33 12.68 -14.80
CA THR A 239 -2.13 11.96 -15.24
C THR A 239 -1.27 12.87 -16.13
N LEU A 240 -1.87 13.62 -17.03
CA LEU A 240 -1.17 14.63 -17.85
C LEU A 240 -0.49 15.68 -16.97
N VAL A 241 -1.20 16.23 -15.98
CA VAL A 241 -0.62 17.19 -15.02
C VAL A 241 0.53 16.58 -14.24
N LYS A 242 0.40 15.34 -13.80
CA LYS A 242 1.46 14.61 -13.09
C LYS A 242 2.71 14.43 -13.93
N GLU A 243 2.55 14.12 -15.21
CA GLU A 243 3.66 13.85 -16.14
C GLU A 243 4.38 15.13 -16.57
N HIS A 244 3.65 16.24 -16.77
CA HIS A 244 4.20 17.50 -17.28
C HIS A 244 4.50 18.54 -16.21
N ASN A 245 3.84 18.48 -15.04
CA ASN A 245 4.01 19.46 -13.96
C ASN A 245 3.99 18.81 -12.59
N THR A 246 5.09 18.13 -12.25
CA THR A 246 5.26 17.42 -10.96
C THR A 246 5.10 18.33 -9.74
N LYS A 247 5.43 19.65 -9.86
CA LYS A 247 5.27 20.62 -8.76
C LYS A 247 3.79 20.91 -8.47
N LEU A 248 2.98 21.09 -9.52
CA LEU A 248 1.54 21.32 -9.39
C LEU A 248 0.86 20.09 -8.81
N PHE A 249 1.23 18.89 -9.28
CA PHE A 249 0.71 17.63 -8.76
C PHE A 249 1.09 17.41 -7.28
N ALA A 250 2.33 17.73 -6.90
CA ALA A 250 2.75 17.65 -5.50
C ALA A 250 1.92 18.57 -4.59
N LYS A 251 1.59 19.81 -5.03
CA LYS A 251 0.70 20.72 -4.29
C LYS A 251 -0.73 20.19 -4.16
N LEU A 252 -1.29 19.57 -5.21
CA LEU A 252 -2.61 18.95 -5.17
C LEU A 252 -2.67 17.76 -4.19
N LYS A 253 -1.55 17.05 -4.04
CA LYS A 253 -1.43 15.90 -3.15
C LYS A 253 -1.02 16.25 -1.72
N ALA A 254 -0.32 17.38 -1.52
CA ALA A 254 0.17 17.83 -0.21
C ALA A 254 -0.94 18.40 0.71
N GLY A 255 -2.18 18.47 0.26
CA GLY A 255 -3.35 18.79 1.10
C GLY A 255 -3.81 17.61 1.96
N ARG A 256 -2.85 16.82 2.50
CA ARG A 256 -3.09 15.72 3.46
C ARG A 256 -3.18 16.22 4.88
#